data_b2d541a6ed8aa64c460c898f43df32b8
#
_entry.id   b2d541a6ed8aa64c460c898f43df32b8
#
_cell.length_a   1.000
_cell.length_b   1.000
_cell.length_c   1.000
_cell.angle_alpha   90.00
_cell.angle_beta   90.00
_cell.angle_gamma   90.00
#
_symmetry.space_group_name_H-M   'P 1'
#
loop_
_entity.id
_entity.type
_entity.pdbx_description
1 polymer ?
#
loop_
_entity_poly.entity_id
_entity_poly.type
_entity_poly.pdbx_seq_one_letter_code
_entity_poly.pdbx_strand_id
1 'polypeptide(L)'
;MQSFLALAAPVVGIGGAVGWAAALVIFDVRQRRLPDFLTVPAAALALGWIGFTWQWHALWGLIWPVLYLAMAALSNGQGMGGGDIKLAVSLGVVIVKQSGFFALLTAIGLTAVISLVWGLILRQKAVQEIGDYVNPPNGPAMLFASALVIFAPLFTPL
;
A
#
# COMPACT_ATOMS: atom_id res chain seq x y z
N MET A 1 -20.29 26.27 -14.45
CA MET A 1 -18.81 26.06 -14.40
C MET A 1 -18.37 25.48 -13.09
N GLN A 2 -18.82 25.96 -11.91
CA GLN A 2 -18.48 25.41 -10.59
C GLN A 2 -18.94 23.95 -10.39
N SER A 3 -20.13 23.60 -10.85
CA SER A 3 -20.67 22.23 -10.73
C SER A 3 -19.88 21.20 -11.54
N PHE A 4 -19.36 21.60 -12.70
CA PHE A 4 -18.51 20.73 -13.54
C PHE A 4 -17.15 20.48 -12.90
N LEU A 5 -16.53 21.49 -12.30
CA LEU A 5 -15.26 21.37 -11.57
C LEU A 5 -15.41 20.54 -10.29
N ALA A 6 -16.55 20.63 -9.60
CA ALA A 6 -16.84 19.83 -8.41
C ALA A 6 -16.97 18.34 -8.69
N LEU A 7 -17.46 17.96 -9.88
CA LEU A 7 -17.55 16.57 -10.33
C LEU A 7 -16.25 16.07 -10.99
N ALA A 8 -15.54 16.95 -11.69
CA ALA A 8 -14.31 16.57 -12.40
C ALA A 8 -13.12 16.30 -11.44
N ALA A 9 -13.00 17.06 -10.36
CA ALA A 9 -11.89 16.93 -9.42
C ALA A 9 -11.78 15.53 -8.78
N PRO A 10 -12.86 14.92 -8.23
CA PRO A 10 -12.78 13.57 -7.68
C PRO A 10 -12.53 12.51 -8.76
N VAL A 11 -13.08 12.66 -9.94
CA VAL A 11 -12.89 11.69 -11.04
C VAL A 11 -11.43 11.68 -11.50
N VAL A 12 -10.82 12.86 -11.65
CA VAL A 12 -9.40 12.98 -12.02
C VAL A 12 -8.50 12.42 -10.90
N GLY A 13 -8.85 12.69 -9.63
CA GLY A 13 -8.10 12.17 -8.49
C GLY A 13 -8.14 10.64 -8.39
N ILE A 14 -9.30 10.05 -8.55
CA ILE A 14 -9.48 8.58 -8.55
C ILE A 14 -8.76 7.95 -9.76
N GLY A 15 -8.93 8.53 -10.95
CA GLY A 15 -8.26 8.04 -12.16
C GLY A 15 -6.73 8.08 -12.03
N GLY A 16 -6.20 9.15 -11.47
CA GLY A 16 -4.76 9.29 -11.18
C GLY A 16 -4.26 8.26 -10.16
N ALA A 17 -5.02 8.04 -9.09
CA ALA A 17 -4.68 7.05 -8.07
C ALA A 17 -4.71 5.61 -8.61
N VAL A 18 -5.70 5.28 -9.43
CA VAL A 18 -5.79 3.96 -10.09
C VAL A 18 -4.64 3.75 -11.07
N GLY A 19 -4.32 4.76 -11.89
CA GLY A 19 -3.19 4.70 -12.82
C GLY A 19 -1.84 4.53 -12.09
N TRP A 20 -1.65 5.26 -11.00
CA TRP A 20 -0.47 5.14 -10.15
C TRP A 20 -0.37 3.74 -9.51
N ALA A 21 -1.47 3.23 -8.95
CA ALA A 21 -1.52 1.90 -8.36
C ALA A 21 -1.25 0.81 -9.41
N ALA A 22 -1.83 0.92 -10.61
CA ALA A 22 -1.58 0.00 -11.71
C ALA A 22 -0.10 0.00 -12.14
N ALA A 23 0.51 1.18 -12.24
CA ALA A 23 1.94 1.30 -12.52
C ALA A 23 2.78 0.60 -11.47
N LEU A 24 2.51 0.81 -10.17
CA LEU A 24 3.22 0.14 -9.09
C LEU A 24 3.10 -1.38 -9.17
N VAL A 25 1.89 -1.91 -9.43
CA VAL A 25 1.67 -3.35 -9.59
C VAL A 25 2.49 -3.90 -10.76
N ILE A 26 2.50 -3.21 -11.91
CA ILE A 26 3.26 -3.64 -13.09
C ILE A 26 4.76 -3.66 -12.79
N PHE A 27 5.29 -2.63 -12.15
CA PHE A 27 6.71 -2.57 -11.79
C PHE A 27 7.06 -3.66 -10.77
N ASP A 28 6.25 -3.86 -9.73
CA ASP A 28 6.52 -4.84 -8.69
C ASP A 28 6.50 -6.27 -9.23
N VAL A 29 5.51 -6.61 -10.08
CA VAL A 29 5.41 -7.93 -10.70
C VAL A 29 6.55 -8.19 -11.69
N ARG A 30 6.97 -7.17 -12.48
CA ARG A 30 8.00 -7.33 -13.51
C ARG A 30 9.42 -7.26 -12.96
N GLN A 31 9.68 -6.33 -12.06
CA GLN A 31 11.04 -6.01 -11.59
C GLN A 31 11.28 -6.44 -10.14
N ARG A 32 10.21 -6.85 -9.42
CA ARG A 32 10.25 -7.17 -7.97
C ARG A 32 10.89 -6.04 -7.15
N ARG A 33 10.73 -4.82 -7.62
CA ARG A 33 11.20 -3.58 -7.00
C ARG A 33 10.21 -2.47 -7.28
N LEU A 34 9.81 -1.77 -6.24
CA LEU A 34 9.01 -0.56 -6.37
C LEU A 34 9.94 0.61 -6.67
N PRO A 35 9.75 1.32 -7.80
CA PRO A 35 10.63 2.41 -8.18
C PRO A 35 10.44 3.62 -7.28
N ASP A 36 11.55 4.22 -6.84
CA ASP A 36 11.57 5.36 -5.94
C ASP A 36 10.84 6.59 -6.50
N PHE A 37 10.87 6.78 -7.82
CA PHE A 37 10.17 7.91 -8.47
C PHE A 37 8.65 7.85 -8.37
N LEU A 38 8.06 6.68 -8.04
CA LEU A 38 6.63 6.53 -7.78
C LEU A 38 6.29 6.51 -6.29
N THR A 39 7.15 5.91 -5.45
CA THR A 39 6.88 5.74 -4.03
C THR A 39 7.26 6.95 -3.19
N VAL A 40 8.39 7.60 -3.49
CA VAL A 40 8.86 8.77 -2.73
C VAL A 40 7.94 9.99 -2.89
N PRO A 41 7.51 10.39 -4.11
CA PRO A 41 6.57 11.49 -4.25
C PRO A 41 5.23 11.21 -3.56
N ALA A 42 4.72 9.97 -3.64
CA ALA A 42 3.47 9.61 -2.97
C ALA A 42 3.59 9.71 -1.44
N ALA A 43 4.70 9.26 -0.85
CA ALA A 43 4.96 9.40 0.58
C ALA A 43 5.10 10.88 0.98
N ALA A 44 5.82 11.68 0.19
CA ALA A 44 5.98 13.11 0.44
C ALA A 44 4.64 13.87 0.38
N LEU A 45 3.80 13.56 -0.62
CA LEU A 45 2.46 14.14 -0.74
C LEU A 45 1.56 13.74 0.44
N ALA A 46 1.60 12.48 0.87
CA ALA A 46 0.82 12.01 2.01
C ALA A 46 1.22 12.72 3.31
N LEU A 47 2.52 12.86 3.57
CA LEU A 47 3.03 13.58 4.74
C LEU A 47 2.76 15.09 4.67
N GLY A 48 2.98 15.70 3.50
CA GLY A 48 2.66 17.12 3.27
C GLY A 48 1.17 17.41 3.49
N TRP A 49 0.30 16.49 3.11
CA TRP A 49 -1.13 16.61 3.32
C TRP A 49 -1.51 16.67 4.81
N ILE A 50 -0.81 15.93 5.68
CA ILE A 50 -1.00 16.04 7.14
C ILE A 50 -0.70 17.45 7.63
N GLY A 51 0.45 18.00 7.25
CA GLY A 51 0.86 19.35 7.63
C GLY A 51 -0.11 20.42 7.13
N PHE A 52 -0.57 20.31 5.89
CA PHE A 52 -1.52 21.25 5.29
C PHE A 52 -2.91 21.22 5.94
N THR A 53 -3.39 20.01 6.37
CA THR A 53 -4.75 19.83 6.93
C THR A 53 -4.79 19.79 8.45
N TRP A 54 -3.63 19.91 9.14
CA TRP A 54 -3.50 19.82 10.60
C TRP A 54 -4.12 18.56 11.23
N GLN A 55 -4.21 17.48 10.47
CA GLN A 55 -4.82 16.21 10.91
C GLN A 55 -3.74 15.26 11.47
N TRP A 56 -3.19 15.62 12.61
CA TRP A 56 -2.07 14.89 13.23
C TRP A 56 -2.38 13.43 13.56
N HIS A 57 -3.65 13.08 13.74
CA HIS A 57 -4.06 11.67 13.95
C HIS A 57 -3.67 10.77 12.77
N ALA A 58 -3.53 11.31 11.54
CA ALA A 58 -3.08 10.54 10.38
C ALA A 58 -1.62 10.05 10.50
N LEU A 59 -0.83 10.60 11.45
CA LEU A 59 0.51 10.08 11.78
C LEU A 59 0.47 8.65 12.34
N TRP A 60 -0.65 8.19 12.90
CA TRP A 60 -0.81 6.78 13.26
C TRP A 60 -0.64 5.84 12.06
N GLY A 61 -0.80 6.34 10.84
CA GLY A 61 -0.50 5.60 9.62
C GLY A 61 0.96 5.17 9.49
N LEU A 62 1.89 5.87 10.18
CA LEU A 62 3.31 5.53 10.20
C LEU A 62 3.62 4.26 11.00
N ILE A 63 2.66 3.71 11.74
CA ILE A 63 2.81 2.38 12.37
C ILE A 63 3.12 1.31 11.31
N TRP A 64 2.50 1.39 10.14
CA TRP A 64 2.73 0.41 9.07
C TRP A 64 4.19 0.39 8.59
N PRO A 65 4.79 1.51 8.12
CA PRO A 65 6.19 1.50 7.73
C PRO A 65 7.15 1.19 8.90
N VAL A 66 6.80 1.58 10.14
CA VAL A 66 7.61 1.23 11.32
C VAL A 66 7.63 -0.28 11.55
N LEU A 67 6.49 -0.96 11.43
CA LEU A 67 6.42 -2.42 11.51
C LEU A 67 7.28 -3.09 10.42
N TYR A 68 7.24 -2.58 9.20
CA TYR A 68 8.04 -3.08 8.09
C TYR A 68 9.53 -2.86 8.31
N LEU A 69 9.89 -1.68 8.84
CA LEU A 69 11.27 -1.36 9.20
C LEU A 69 11.80 -2.30 10.31
N ALA A 70 10.97 -2.55 11.33
CA ALA A 70 11.30 -3.48 12.40
C ALA A 70 11.49 -4.92 11.87
N MET A 71 10.61 -5.37 11.00
CA MET A 71 10.74 -6.69 10.37
C MET A 71 12.01 -6.78 9.50
N ALA A 72 12.33 -5.75 8.73
CA ALA A 72 13.55 -5.67 7.94
C ALA A 72 14.81 -5.73 8.83
N ALA A 73 14.80 -5.01 9.96
CA ALA A 73 15.89 -5.04 10.93
C ALA A 73 16.08 -6.42 11.57
N LEU A 74 14.97 -7.09 11.94
CA LEU A 74 15.01 -8.42 12.55
C LEU A 74 15.43 -9.52 11.56
N SER A 75 15.14 -9.34 10.26
CA SER A 75 15.51 -10.30 9.20
C SER A 75 16.87 -10.01 8.54
N ASN A 76 17.69 -9.13 9.12
CA ASN A 76 18.95 -8.66 8.51
C ASN A 76 18.77 -8.14 7.07
N GLY A 77 17.65 -7.47 6.81
CA GLY A 77 17.32 -6.93 5.49
C GLY A 77 16.83 -7.95 4.46
N GLN A 78 16.68 -9.22 4.85
CA GLN A 78 16.17 -10.25 3.96
C GLN A 78 14.65 -10.23 3.89
N GLY A 79 14.12 -10.21 2.68
CA GLY A 79 12.68 -10.38 2.42
C GLY A 79 11.82 -9.11 2.43
N MET A 80 12.37 -7.92 2.72
CA MET A 80 11.61 -6.67 2.73
C MET A 80 12.25 -5.63 1.81
N GLY A 81 11.51 -5.21 0.79
CA GLY A 81 11.95 -4.16 -0.12
C GLY A 81 11.85 -2.76 0.49
N GLY A 82 12.89 -1.91 0.30
CA GLY A 82 12.82 -0.50 0.73
C GLY A 82 11.66 0.27 0.08
N GLY A 83 11.20 -0.18 -1.09
CA GLY A 83 10.02 0.35 -1.77
C GLY A 83 8.72 0.08 -1.02
N ASP A 84 8.57 -1.10 -0.41
CA ASP A 84 7.39 -1.47 0.38
C ASP A 84 7.24 -0.57 1.61
N ILE A 85 8.36 -0.22 2.26
CA ILE A 85 8.35 0.70 3.41
C ILE A 85 7.85 2.09 2.98
N LYS A 86 8.35 2.61 1.85
CA LYS A 86 7.91 3.90 1.30
C LYS A 86 6.44 3.89 0.89
N LEU A 87 6.00 2.78 0.28
CA LEU A 87 4.59 2.57 -0.06
C LEU A 87 3.72 2.52 1.20
N ALA A 88 4.17 1.85 2.26
CA ALA A 88 3.47 1.78 3.54
C ALA A 88 3.27 3.16 4.19
N VAL A 89 4.20 4.12 4.00
CA VAL A 89 4.02 5.51 4.47
C VAL A 89 2.81 6.14 3.80
N SER A 90 2.74 6.11 2.47
CA SER A 90 1.65 6.75 1.73
C SER A 90 0.30 6.10 2.00
N LEU A 91 0.22 4.77 1.93
CA LEU A 91 -1.03 4.02 2.15
C LEU A 91 -1.50 4.14 3.60
N GLY A 92 -0.59 4.01 4.57
CA GLY A 92 -0.95 4.09 5.99
C GLY A 92 -1.54 5.44 6.37
N VAL A 93 -0.93 6.53 5.92
CA VAL A 93 -1.44 7.89 6.15
C VAL A 93 -2.81 8.09 5.51
N VAL A 94 -2.99 7.67 4.26
CA VAL A 94 -4.26 7.82 3.52
C VAL A 94 -5.36 7.01 4.19
N ILE A 95 -5.10 5.76 4.60
CA ILE A 95 -6.09 4.91 5.26
C ILE A 95 -6.54 5.52 6.58
N VAL A 96 -5.61 5.91 7.45
CA VAL A 96 -5.97 6.49 8.76
C VAL A 96 -6.76 7.76 8.59
N LYS A 97 -6.38 8.60 7.61
CA LYS A 97 -7.08 9.85 7.34
C LYS A 97 -8.51 9.64 6.86
N GLN A 98 -8.76 8.65 6.01
CA GLN A 98 -10.07 8.41 5.40
C GLN A 98 -10.96 7.47 6.22
N SER A 99 -10.37 6.41 6.79
CA SER A 99 -11.13 5.30 7.37
C SER A 99 -10.77 5.01 8.83
N GLY A 100 -9.77 5.72 9.37
CA GLY A 100 -9.36 5.63 10.76
C GLY A 100 -8.36 4.52 11.08
N PHE A 101 -8.00 4.44 12.37
CA PHE A 101 -6.93 3.57 12.85
C PHE A 101 -7.26 2.06 12.74
N PHE A 102 -8.50 1.67 13.04
CA PHE A 102 -8.91 0.26 12.92
C PHE A 102 -8.87 -0.24 11.48
N ALA A 103 -9.19 0.62 10.53
CA ALA A 103 -9.07 0.35 9.11
C ALA A 103 -7.62 0.07 8.70
N LEU A 104 -6.66 0.80 9.28
CA LEU A 104 -5.23 0.54 9.09
C LEU A 104 -4.84 -0.86 9.58
N LEU A 105 -5.26 -1.23 10.80
CA LEU A 105 -4.96 -2.56 11.35
C LEU A 105 -5.55 -3.67 10.47
N THR A 106 -6.76 -3.47 9.97
CA THR A 106 -7.41 -4.40 9.04
C THR A 106 -6.61 -4.51 7.73
N ALA A 107 -6.15 -3.39 7.17
CA ALA A 107 -5.34 -3.39 5.94
C ALA A 107 -4.00 -4.12 6.14
N ILE A 108 -3.31 -3.89 7.26
CA ILE A 108 -2.07 -4.59 7.62
C ILE A 108 -2.31 -6.10 7.72
N GLY A 109 -3.35 -6.51 8.46
CA GLY A 109 -3.70 -7.92 8.62
C GLY A 109 -4.05 -8.59 7.29
N LEU A 110 -4.85 -7.91 6.46
CA LEU A 110 -5.23 -8.41 5.13
C LEU A 110 -4.02 -8.55 4.22
N THR A 111 -3.13 -7.55 4.21
CA THR A 111 -1.87 -7.61 3.46
C THR A 111 -1.03 -8.82 3.89
N ALA A 112 -0.88 -9.04 5.20
CA ALA A 112 -0.13 -10.17 5.72
C ALA A 112 -0.73 -11.51 5.28
N VAL A 113 -2.06 -11.66 5.34
CA VAL A 113 -2.75 -12.88 4.91
C VAL A 113 -2.58 -13.10 3.40
N ILE A 114 -2.79 -12.07 2.58
CA ILE A 114 -2.64 -12.18 1.12
C ILE A 114 -1.20 -12.55 0.76
N SER A 115 -0.20 -11.90 1.36
CA SER A 115 1.22 -12.18 1.11
C SER A 115 1.61 -13.57 1.56
N LEU A 116 1.07 -14.06 2.69
CA LEU A 116 1.29 -15.41 3.17
C LEU A 116 0.72 -16.45 2.20
N VAL A 117 -0.55 -16.29 1.81
CA VAL A 117 -1.22 -17.22 0.87
C VAL A 117 -0.48 -17.24 -0.47
N TRP A 118 -0.13 -16.06 -0.98
CA TRP A 118 0.63 -15.96 -2.24
C TRP A 118 2.00 -16.61 -2.13
N GLY A 119 2.72 -16.36 -1.02
CA GLY A 119 4.02 -16.97 -0.75
C GLY A 119 3.94 -18.50 -0.66
N LEU A 120 2.89 -19.05 -0.04
CA LEU A 120 2.66 -20.50 0.01
C LEU A 120 2.40 -21.10 -1.37
N ILE A 121 1.58 -20.43 -2.20
CA ILE A 121 1.29 -20.89 -3.57
C ILE A 121 2.56 -20.87 -4.43
N LEU A 122 3.35 -19.79 -4.36
CA LEU A 122 4.60 -19.68 -5.11
C LEU A 122 5.64 -20.68 -4.63
N ARG A 123 5.73 -20.95 -3.33
CA ARG A 123 6.63 -21.95 -2.77
C ARG A 123 6.31 -23.35 -3.28
N GLN A 124 5.04 -23.71 -3.38
CA GLN A 124 4.64 -25.02 -3.92
C GLN A 124 5.07 -25.19 -5.39
N LYS A 125 5.00 -24.11 -6.19
CA LYS A 125 5.46 -24.13 -7.60
C LYS A 125 6.99 -24.14 -7.72
N ALA A 126 7.68 -23.35 -6.91
CA ALA A 126 9.14 -23.24 -6.95
C ALA A 126 9.85 -24.53 -6.51
N VAL A 127 9.29 -25.25 -5.54
CA VAL A 127 9.82 -26.57 -5.13
C VAL A 127 9.71 -27.60 -6.26
N GLN A 128 8.75 -27.43 -7.17
CA GLN A 128 8.57 -28.34 -8.32
C GLN A 128 9.48 -28.02 -9.51
N GLU A 129 9.93 -26.77 -9.67
CA GLU A 129 10.62 -26.35 -10.90
C GLU A 129 12.10 -25.96 -10.77
N ILE A 130 12.57 -25.30 -9.72
CA ILE A 130 13.90 -24.64 -9.75
C ILE A 130 14.69 -24.69 -8.41
N GLY A 131 14.10 -25.08 -7.28
CA GLY A 131 14.83 -25.12 -5.99
C GLY A 131 15.19 -23.76 -5.36
N ASP A 132 14.87 -22.65 -6.01
CA ASP A 132 15.17 -21.30 -5.51
C ASP A 132 13.98 -20.65 -4.79
N TYR A 133 14.26 -20.01 -3.64
CA TYR A 133 13.24 -19.29 -2.87
C TYR A 133 12.88 -17.97 -3.56
N VAL A 134 11.66 -17.88 -4.05
CA VAL A 134 11.11 -16.69 -4.71
C VAL A 134 10.28 -15.89 -3.72
N ASN A 135 10.75 -14.71 -3.33
CA ASN A 135 9.94 -13.79 -2.53
C ASN A 135 8.73 -13.30 -3.33
N PRO A 136 7.50 -13.39 -2.77
CA PRO A 136 6.31 -12.86 -3.42
C PRO A 136 6.35 -11.32 -3.50
N PRO A 137 5.78 -10.71 -4.56
CA PRO A 137 5.64 -9.28 -4.62
C PRO A 137 4.62 -8.79 -3.58
N ASN A 138 5.02 -7.92 -2.65
CA ASN A 138 4.16 -7.41 -1.58
C ASN A 138 3.31 -6.20 -2.01
N GLY A 139 3.78 -5.41 -2.97
CA GLY A 139 3.09 -4.21 -3.43
C GLY A 139 1.64 -4.43 -3.85
N PRO A 140 1.33 -5.43 -4.70
CA PRO A 140 -0.06 -5.74 -5.07
C PRO A 140 -0.95 -6.09 -3.88
N ALA A 141 -0.43 -6.85 -2.90
CA ALA A 141 -1.18 -7.20 -1.69
C ALA A 141 -1.51 -5.96 -0.85
N MET A 142 -0.54 -5.04 -0.68
CA MET A 142 -0.73 -3.78 0.04
C MET A 142 -1.77 -2.89 -0.64
N LEU A 143 -1.66 -2.72 -1.96
CA LEU A 143 -2.59 -1.89 -2.73
C LEU A 143 -4.01 -2.46 -2.71
N PHE A 144 -4.15 -3.77 -2.89
CA PHE A 144 -5.45 -4.45 -2.86
C PHE A 144 -6.10 -4.36 -1.47
N ALA A 145 -5.36 -4.66 -0.41
CA ALA A 145 -5.86 -4.54 0.96
C ALA A 145 -6.28 -3.11 1.31
N SER A 146 -5.47 -2.13 0.90
CA SER A 146 -5.77 -0.71 1.11
C SER A 146 -7.03 -0.26 0.36
N ALA A 147 -7.17 -0.68 -0.90
CA ALA A 147 -8.37 -0.37 -1.69
C ALA A 147 -9.62 -0.99 -1.05
N LEU A 148 -9.57 -2.26 -0.65
CA LEU A 148 -10.68 -2.92 0.03
C LEU A 148 -11.14 -2.16 1.26
N VAL A 149 -10.21 -1.76 2.11
CA VAL A 149 -10.53 -1.09 3.38
C VAL A 149 -11.05 0.35 3.16
N ILE A 150 -10.51 1.07 2.18
CA ILE A 150 -10.96 2.43 1.84
C ILE A 150 -12.36 2.41 1.23
N PHE A 151 -12.66 1.43 0.37
CA PHE A 151 -13.93 1.35 -0.35
C PHE A 151 -14.98 0.47 0.33
N ALA A 152 -14.62 -0.33 1.36
CA ALA A 152 -15.56 -1.16 2.10
C ALA A 152 -16.81 -0.40 2.62
N PRO A 153 -16.70 0.82 3.17
CA PRO A 153 -17.87 1.57 3.63
C PRO A 153 -18.90 1.88 2.54
N LEU A 154 -18.48 1.87 1.27
CA LEU A 154 -19.39 2.10 0.14
C LEU A 154 -20.31 0.90 -0.14
N PHE A 155 -19.96 -0.28 0.38
CA PHE A 155 -20.69 -1.54 0.15
C PHE A 155 -21.48 -2.01 1.38
N THR A 156 -21.35 -1.33 2.53
CA THR A 156 -22.19 -1.60 3.72
C THR A 156 -23.42 -0.69 3.65
N PRO A 157 -24.64 -1.24 3.41
CA PRO A 157 -25.85 -0.46 3.60
C PRO A 157 -25.97 -0.09 5.08
N LEU A 158 -26.31 1.19 5.33
CA LEU A 158 -26.66 1.71 6.66
C LEU A 158 -27.87 0.98 7.23
#